data_5ac6f3b797d670a0c7f536ea32462d6f
#
_entry.id   5ac6f3b797d670a0c7f536ea32462d6f
#
_cell.length_a   1.000
_cell.length_b   1.000
_cell.length_c   1.000
_cell.angle_alpha   90.00
_cell.angle_beta   90.00
_cell.angle_gamma   90.00
#
_symmetry.space_group_name_H-M   'P 1'
#
loop_
_entity.id
_entity.type
_entity.pdbx_description
1 polymer ?
#
loop_
_entity_poly.entity_id
_entity_poly.type
_entity_poly.pdbx_seq_one_letter_code
_entity_poly.pdbx_strand_id
1 'polypeptide(L)'
;MTIWFATGNAHKKTELSAILRTHGVDCRLLIPKDAGLDFDPEETGTSFHENALLKARVLYDMLEKARPPLFSPGDPVIADDSGICVDALDGRPGIFSARYMGAGNREQGTGNREQGAGNREQGTGNKEQGTVSNGKKLEASERNALLLEEIGDALDRKARFVCAMVLMYSPDRFFLAQETMEGEIVKDREHIRGTGGFGYDPILFIPELRRTAAELSEDEKNRISHRGKAGKIVAERIRNEE
;
A
#
# COMPACT_ATOMS: atom_id res chain seq x y z
N MET A 1 10.43 -13.14 -20.55
CA MET A 1 9.58 -11.94 -20.77
C MET A 1 10.06 -10.76 -19.94
N THR A 2 9.70 -9.52 -20.32
CA THR A 2 9.92 -8.32 -19.51
C THR A 2 8.60 -7.92 -18.88
N ILE A 3 8.61 -7.53 -17.60
CA ILE A 3 7.45 -7.01 -16.86
C ILE A 3 7.85 -5.68 -16.25
N TRP A 4 7.00 -4.66 -16.36
CA TRP A 4 7.22 -3.36 -15.76
C TRP A 4 6.41 -3.22 -14.47
N PHE A 5 7.06 -2.81 -13.38
CA PHE A 5 6.39 -2.61 -12.10
C PHE A 5 6.30 -1.13 -11.75
N ALA A 6 5.07 -0.62 -11.65
CA ALA A 6 4.74 0.78 -11.40
C ALA A 6 5.02 1.18 -9.94
N THR A 7 6.29 1.21 -9.56
CA THR A 7 6.73 1.56 -8.21
C THR A 7 8.08 2.27 -8.22
N GLY A 8 8.27 3.20 -7.29
CA GLY A 8 9.58 3.75 -6.92
C GLY A 8 10.22 3.01 -5.72
N ASN A 9 9.52 2.04 -5.12
CA ASN A 9 9.96 1.35 -3.91
C ASN A 9 10.76 0.09 -4.23
N ALA A 10 12.06 0.11 -3.90
CA ALA A 10 12.97 -1.02 -4.14
C ALA A 10 12.59 -2.29 -3.35
N HIS A 11 12.06 -2.14 -2.12
CA HIS A 11 11.62 -3.29 -1.33
C HIS A 11 10.45 -4.01 -1.99
N LYS A 12 9.47 -3.29 -2.52
CA LYS A 12 8.36 -3.86 -3.28
C LYS A 12 8.85 -4.61 -4.52
N LYS A 13 9.85 -4.06 -5.25
CA LYS A 13 10.47 -4.72 -6.41
C LYS A 13 11.08 -6.07 -6.01
N THR A 14 11.86 -6.10 -4.93
CA THR A 14 12.51 -7.32 -4.43
C THR A 14 11.48 -8.38 -4.03
N GLU A 15 10.48 -8.01 -3.24
CA GLU A 15 9.39 -8.91 -2.83
C GLU A 15 8.65 -9.48 -4.05
N LEU A 16 8.20 -8.63 -4.97
CA LEU A 16 7.44 -9.09 -6.14
C LEU A 16 8.29 -9.99 -7.05
N SER A 17 9.58 -9.66 -7.23
CA SER A 17 10.50 -10.51 -8.00
C SER A 17 10.63 -11.91 -7.41
N ALA A 18 10.76 -12.01 -6.07
CA ALA A 18 10.81 -13.29 -5.37
C ALA A 18 9.49 -14.07 -5.50
N ILE A 19 8.34 -13.40 -5.35
CA ILE A 19 7.01 -13.98 -5.48
C ILE A 19 6.80 -14.55 -6.89
N LEU A 20 7.04 -13.76 -7.93
CA LEU A 20 6.87 -14.19 -9.33
C LEU A 20 7.72 -15.42 -9.64
N ARG A 21 9.00 -15.39 -9.24
CA ARG A 21 9.91 -16.55 -9.43
C ARG A 21 9.45 -17.79 -8.67
N THR A 22 9.00 -17.65 -7.41
CA THR A 22 8.49 -18.77 -6.60
C THR A 22 7.26 -19.43 -7.26
N HIS A 23 6.46 -18.63 -7.97
CA HIS A 23 5.28 -19.12 -8.67
C HIS A 23 5.51 -19.41 -10.16
N GLY A 24 6.78 -19.60 -10.59
CA GLY A 24 7.12 -20.12 -11.90
C GLY A 24 7.07 -19.09 -13.04
N VAL A 25 7.10 -17.80 -12.72
CA VAL A 25 7.23 -16.74 -13.72
C VAL A 25 8.70 -16.30 -13.79
N ASP A 26 9.39 -16.72 -14.85
CA ASP A 26 10.76 -16.27 -15.14
C ASP A 26 10.69 -14.99 -15.98
N CYS A 27 10.92 -13.86 -15.35
CA CYS A 27 10.83 -12.57 -15.99
C CYS A 27 11.94 -11.60 -15.54
N ARG A 28 12.21 -10.65 -16.41
CA ARG A 28 12.97 -9.45 -16.04
C ARG A 28 12.01 -8.40 -15.51
N LEU A 29 11.98 -8.21 -14.18
CA LEU A 29 11.14 -7.21 -13.54
C LEU A 29 11.87 -5.85 -13.53
N LEU A 30 11.34 -4.87 -14.25
CA LEU A 30 11.85 -3.51 -14.37
C LEU A 30 10.92 -2.53 -13.64
N ILE A 31 11.51 -1.43 -13.17
CA ILE A 31 10.78 -0.29 -12.60
C ILE A 31 11.06 0.97 -13.44
N PRO A 32 10.27 2.04 -13.35
CA PRO A 32 10.46 3.28 -14.13
C PRO A 32 11.88 3.82 -14.09
N LYS A 33 12.53 3.76 -12.94
CA LYS A 33 13.92 4.20 -12.75
C LYS A 33 14.92 3.44 -13.63
N ASP A 34 14.67 2.17 -13.96
CA ASP A 34 15.55 1.36 -14.81
C ASP A 34 15.55 1.88 -16.25
N ALA A 35 14.53 2.66 -16.63
CA ALA A 35 14.41 3.35 -17.92
C ALA A 35 14.69 4.87 -17.85
N GLY A 36 15.12 5.38 -16.70
CA GLY A 36 15.34 6.81 -16.50
C GLY A 36 14.03 7.62 -16.44
N LEU A 37 12.90 6.97 -16.18
CA LEU A 37 11.61 7.65 -16.07
C LEU A 37 11.38 8.11 -14.62
N ASP A 38 10.96 9.37 -14.48
CA ASP A 38 10.47 9.91 -13.22
C ASP A 38 9.00 9.49 -13.04
N PHE A 39 8.71 8.76 -11.95
CA PHE A 39 7.42 8.15 -11.72
C PHE A 39 6.96 8.42 -10.30
N ASP A 40 6.11 9.41 -10.15
CA ASP A 40 5.44 9.78 -8.90
C ASP A 40 3.99 10.21 -9.18
N PRO A 41 3.12 9.28 -9.62
CA PRO A 41 1.74 9.63 -9.93
C PRO A 41 0.98 10.05 -8.69
N GLU A 42 0.20 11.11 -8.80
CA GLU A 42 -0.73 11.52 -7.75
C GLU A 42 -1.79 10.44 -7.53
N GLU A 43 -1.86 9.88 -6.33
CA GLU A 43 -2.84 8.87 -5.94
C GLU A 43 -4.16 9.54 -5.54
N THR A 44 -5.04 9.77 -6.52
CA THR A 44 -6.34 10.44 -6.36
C THR A 44 -7.50 9.47 -6.15
N GLY A 45 -7.25 8.17 -6.18
CA GLY A 45 -8.25 7.14 -5.97
C GLY A 45 -8.77 7.10 -4.54
N THR A 46 -10.01 6.64 -4.38
CA THR A 46 -10.69 6.48 -3.08
C THR A 46 -10.58 5.05 -2.54
N SER A 47 -9.96 4.16 -3.30
CA SER A 47 -9.71 2.76 -2.94
C SER A 47 -8.33 2.28 -3.40
N PHE A 48 -7.86 1.17 -2.81
CA PHE A 48 -6.63 0.51 -3.25
C PHE A 48 -6.71 0.09 -4.73
N HIS A 49 -7.88 -0.34 -5.20
CA HIS A 49 -8.11 -0.72 -6.59
C HIS A 49 -7.88 0.45 -7.54
N GLU A 50 -8.49 1.59 -7.25
CA GLU A 50 -8.38 2.79 -8.07
C GLU A 50 -6.94 3.29 -8.13
N ASN A 51 -6.23 3.34 -7.00
CA ASN A 51 -4.84 3.77 -6.97
C ASN A 51 -3.91 2.79 -7.70
N ALA A 52 -4.11 1.47 -7.55
CA ALA A 52 -3.34 0.48 -8.29
C ALA A 52 -3.58 0.61 -9.81
N LEU A 53 -4.83 0.75 -10.24
CA LEU A 53 -5.19 0.92 -11.65
C LEU A 53 -4.64 2.23 -12.22
N LEU A 54 -4.74 3.33 -11.47
CA LEU A 54 -4.17 4.62 -11.85
C LEU A 54 -2.65 4.49 -12.09
N LYS A 55 -1.91 3.91 -11.15
CA LYS A 55 -0.47 3.69 -11.29
C LYS A 55 -0.12 2.84 -12.50
N ALA A 56 -0.88 1.77 -12.75
CA ALA A 56 -0.67 0.92 -13.92
C ALA A 56 -0.85 1.69 -15.23
N ARG A 57 -1.94 2.48 -15.35
CA ARG A 57 -2.22 3.30 -16.54
C ARG A 57 -1.16 4.36 -16.76
N VAL A 58 -0.79 5.10 -15.73
CA VAL A 58 0.24 6.15 -15.85
C VAL A 58 1.55 5.56 -16.35
N LEU A 59 2.01 4.43 -15.79
CA LEU A 59 3.25 3.81 -16.26
C LEU A 59 3.10 3.27 -17.69
N TYR A 60 1.99 2.62 -18.02
CA TYR A 60 1.72 2.12 -19.36
C TYR A 60 1.80 3.25 -20.40
N ASP A 61 1.14 4.37 -20.16
CA ASP A 61 1.14 5.52 -21.04
C ASP A 61 2.54 6.16 -21.17
N MET A 62 3.29 6.22 -20.07
CA MET A 62 4.67 6.71 -20.07
C MET A 62 5.58 5.83 -20.95
N LEU A 63 5.47 4.51 -20.82
CA LEU A 63 6.26 3.55 -21.60
C LEU A 63 5.90 3.63 -23.09
N GLU A 64 4.61 3.66 -23.42
CA GLU A 64 4.15 3.81 -24.81
C GLU A 64 4.59 5.11 -25.45
N LYS A 65 4.63 6.21 -24.69
CA LYS A 65 5.07 7.53 -25.17
C LYS A 65 6.59 7.64 -25.29
N ALA A 66 7.32 7.20 -24.27
CA ALA A 66 8.77 7.35 -24.20
C ALA A 66 9.52 6.31 -25.01
N ARG A 67 8.93 5.11 -25.21
CA ARG A 67 9.55 3.98 -25.93
C ARG A 67 11.00 3.72 -25.53
N PRO A 68 11.31 3.55 -24.22
CA PRO A 68 12.69 3.36 -23.81
C PRO A 68 13.26 2.04 -24.40
N PRO A 69 14.59 1.92 -24.58
CA PRO A 69 15.22 0.76 -25.25
C PRO A 69 14.90 -0.60 -24.61
N LEU A 70 14.49 -0.61 -23.34
CA LEU A 70 14.14 -1.84 -22.61
C LEU A 70 12.67 -2.21 -22.73
N PHE A 71 11.83 -1.37 -23.31
CA PHE A 71 10.40 -1.59 -23.48
C PHE A 71 10.10 -2.17 -24.86
N SER A 72 9.27 -3.20 -24.88
CA SER A 72 8.67 -3.75 -26.09
C SER A 72 7.16 -3.58 -26.05
N PRO A 73 6.51 -3.22 -27.17
CA PRO A 73 5.04 -3.17 -27.22
C PRO A 73 4.45 -4.50 -26.78
N GLY A 74 3.51 -4.43 -25.82
CA GLY A 74 2.90 -5.62 -25.25
C GLY A 74 3.56 -6.13 -23.97
N ASP A 75 4.69 -5.55 -23.55
CA ASP A 75 5.22 -5.83 -22.20
C ASP A 75 4.18 -5.49 -21.14
N PRO A 76 3.82 -6.43 -20.25
CA PRO A 76 2.81 -6.15 -19.22
C PRO A 76 3.34 -5.19 -18.15
N VAL A 77 2.41 -4.41 -17.60
CA VAL A 77 2.64 -3.54 -16.45
C VAL A 77 1.97 -4.15 -15.23
N ILE A 78 2.70 -4.27 -14.13
CA ILE A 78 2.14 -4.56 -12.81
C ILE A 78 2.14 -3.26 -12.00
N ALA A 79 1.10 -3.04 -11.21
CA ALA A 79 1.04 -2.01 -10.18
C ALA A 79 0.41 -2.58 -8.92
N ASP A 80 0.84 -2.12 -7.74
CA ASP A 80 0.16 -2.41 -6.50
C ASP A 80 -0.14 -1.13 -5.72
N ASP A 81 -1.28 -1.15 -5.03
CA ASP A 81 -1.54 -0.25 -3.92
C ASP A 81 -1.82 -1.06 -2.67
N SER A 82 -1.23 -0.65 -1.54
CA SER A 82 -1.29 -1.44 -0.31
C SER A 82 -1.19 -0.57 0.93
N GLY A 83 -1.87 -1.00 1.99
CA GLY A 83 -1.86 -0.31 3.25
C GLY A 83 -2.40 -1.17 4.38
N ILE A 84 -2.42 -0.61 5.58
CA ILE A 84 -3.00 -1.23 6.77
C ILE A 84 -4.38 -0.63 7.04
N CYS A 85 -5.35 -1.48 7.33
CA CYS A 85 -6.69 -1.10 7.77
C CYS A 85 -6.89 -1.60 9.20
N VAL A 86 -7.31 -0.72 10.11
CA VAL A 86 -7.53 -1.00 11.53
C VAL A 86 -9.00 -0.84 11.85
N ASP A 87 -9.65 -1.87 12.40
CA ASP A 87 -11.09 -1.87 12.62
C ASP A 87 -11.53 -0.81 13.64
N ALA A 88 -10.79 -0.65 14.74
CA ALA A 88 -11.04 0.41 15.73
C ALA A 88 -10.95 1.84 15.17
N LEU A 89 -10.36 2.02 13.99
CA LEU A 89 -10.20 3.30 13.31
C LEU A 89 -11.04 3.38 12.02
N ASP A 90 -12.10 2.60 11.91
CA ASP A 90 -12.97 2.55 10.71
C ASP A 90 -12.18 2.29 9.41
N GLY A 91 -11.17 1.42 9.46
CA GLY A 91 -10.33 1.06 8.34
C GLY A 91 -9.18 2.03 8.04
N ARG A 92 -9.01 3.10 8.83
CA ARG A 92 -7.84 3.99 8.68
C ARG A 92 -6.56 3.30 9.18
N PRO A 93 -5.37 3.67 8.69
CA PRO A 93 -5.09 4.67 7.65
C PRO A 93 -5.47 4.26 6.22
N GLY A 94 -5.70 2.97 5.90
CA GLY A 94 -6.13 2.53 4.58
C GLY A 94 -5.18 2.98 3.46
N ILE A 95 -5.71 3.59 2.41
CA ILE A 95 -4.93 4.11 1.26
C ILE A 95 -3.94 5.21 1.65
N PHE A 96 -4.07 5.80 2.83
CA PHE A 96 -3.16 6.83 3.34
C PHE A 96 -1.99 6.25 4.16
N SER A 97 -1.82 4.93 4.22
CA SER A 97 -0.81 4.25 5.06
C SER A 97 0.61 4.76 4.87
N ALA A 98 1.02 5.05 3.63
CA ALA A 98 2.36 5.53 3.31
C ALA A 98 2.62 6.98 3.75
N ARG A 99 1.56 7.79 3.89
CA ARG A 99 1.58 9.21 4.22
C ARG A 99 0.79 9.56 5.47
N TYR A 100 0.57 8.57 6.33
CA TYR A 100 -0.21 8.74 7.55
C TYR A 100 0.45 9.70 8.53
N MET A 101 -0.33 10.68 9.00
CA MET A 101 0.09 11.77 9.89
C MET A 101 -0.79 11.86 11.15
N GLY A 102 -1.54 10.79 11.48
CA GLY A 102 -2.48 10.76 12.60
C GLY A 102 -3.84 11.43 12.31
N ALA A 103 -4.71 11.50 13.31
CA ALA A 103 -6.08 12.00 13.19
C ALA A 103 -6.20 13.48 12.78
N GLY A 104 -5.12 14.26 12.95
CA GLY A 104 -5.09 15.69 12.64
C GLY A 104 -5.18 16.06 11.16
N ASN A 105 -4.98 15.12 10.25
CA ASN A 105 -5.00 15.36 8.79
C ASN A 105 -6.35 15.00 8.14
N ARG A 106 -7.47 15.39 8.76
CA ARG A 106 -8.82 15.11 8.19
C ARG A 106 -9.19 15.94 6.97
N GLU A 107 -8.35 16.85 6.47
CA GLU A 107 -8.75 17.85 5.48
C GLU A 107 -8.36 17.56 4.02
N GLN A 108 -7.80 16.38 3.69
CA GLN A 108 -7.54 16.05 2.28
C GLN A 108 -8.23 14.75 1.86
N GLY A 109 -9.52 14.86 1.53
CA GLY A 109 -10.19 13.84 0.74
C GLY A 109 -11.49 13.26 1.27
N THR A 110 -12.54 14.07 1.44
CA THR A 110 -13.94 13.69 1.14
C THR A 110 -14.76 14.94 0.88
N GLY A 111 -14.80 15.32 -0.37
CA GLY A 111 -15.78 16.30 -0.85
C GLY A 111 -17.13 15.62 -1.09
N ASN A 112 -17.92 15.38 -0.06
CA ASN A 112 -19.37 15.26 -0.20
C ASN A 112 -20.00 16.37 0.64
N ARG A 113 -20.37 17.45 -0.04
CA ARG A 113 -21.25 18.47 0.50
C ARG A 113 -22.66 17.92 0.51
N GLU A 114 -23.16 17.53 1.65
CA GLU A 114 -24.59 17.59 1.88
C GLU A 114 -24.95 19.00 2.35
N GLN A 115 -25.79 19.67 1.57
CA GLN A 115 -26.41 20.93 1.91
C GLN A 115 -27.49 20.66 2.97
N GLY A 116 -27.23 21.05 4.19
CA GLY A 116 -28.21 21.11 5.27
C GLY A 116 -28.13 22.49 5.93
N ALA A 117 -29.17 23.28 5.70
CA ALA A 117 -29.34 24.62 6.31
C ALA A 117 -29.64 24.50 7.80
N GLY A 118 -29.04 25.40 8.62
CA GLY A 118 -29.64 25.71 9.90
C GLY A 118 -28.68 26.03 11.04
N ASN A 119 -28.70 27.31 11.43
CA ASN A 119 -28.47 27.93 12.71
C ASN A 119 -27.05 28.10 13.31
N ARG A 120 -26.72 29.38 13.40
CA ARG A 120 -25.63 29.97 14.21
C ARG A 120 -25.94 29.81 15.71
N GLU A 121 -24.99 29.30 16.45
CA GLU A 121 -24.75 29.72 17.84
C GLU A 121 -23.25 29.91 18.07
N GLN A 122 -22.95 31.09 18.68
CA GLN A 122 -21.61 31.51 19.05
C GLN A 122 -21.18 30.78 20.32
N GLY A 123 -20.09 30.03 20.24
CA GLY A 123 -19.41 29.46 21.40
C GLY A 123 -17.92 29.80 21.34
N THR A 124 -17.48 30.65 22.24
CA THR A 124 -16.07 30.98 22.50
C THR A 124 -15.37 29.76 23.12
N GLY A 125 -14.43 29.16 22.40
CA GLY A 125 -13.64 28.05 22.91
C GLY A 125 -12.22 28.10 22.34
N ASN A 126 -11.24 28.04 23.22
CA ASN A 126 -9.81 28.17 23.04
C ASN A 126 -9.26 27.43 21.85
N LYS A 127 -8.52 28.14 21.00
CA LYS A 127 -7.66 27.57 19.96
C LYS A 127 -6.43 26.93 20.62
N GLU A 128 -6.43 25.63 20.79
CA GLU A 128 -5.19 24.88 20.90
C GLU A 128 -4.52 24.85 19.52
N GLN A 129 -3.33 25.42 19.46
CA GLN A 129 -2.49 25.45 18.26
C GLN A 129 -2.02 24.04 17.96
N GLY A 130 -2.70 23.35 17.02
CA GLY A 130 -2.17 22.16 16.38
C GLY A 130 -0.89 22.53 15.64
N THR A 131 0.23 21.97 16.06
CA THR A 131 1.54 22.13 15.43
C THR A 131 1.48 21.62 13.99
N VAL A 132 1.55 22.54 13.04
CA VAL A 132 1.74 22.25 11.61
C VAL A 132 3.15 21.69 11.46
N SER A 133 3.27 20.37 11.28
CA SER A 133 4.54 19.75 10.90
C SER A 133 4.85 20.12 9.45
N ASN A 134 5.94 20.82 9.26
CA ASN A 134 6.53 21.22 7.98
C ASN A 134 6.68 20.00 7.06
N GLY A 135 5.80 19.73 6.12
CA GLY A 135 5.89 18.86 4.93
C GLY A 135 6.84 17.65 4.91
N LYS A 136 7.40 17.23 6.03
CA LYS A 136 8.34 16.11 6.13
C LYS A 136 7.56 14.80 6.24
N LYS A 137 7.79 13.91 5.28
CA LYS A 137 7.29 12.53 5.34
C LYS A 137 7.83 11.85 6.60
N LEU A 138 6.94 11.32 7.44
CA LEU A 138 7.31 10.60 8.65
C LEU A 138 8.02 9.29 8.33
N GLU A 139 8.98 8.91 9.17
CA GLU A 139 9.58 7.58 9.13
C GLU A 139 8.58 6.49 9.58
N ALA A 140 8.85 5.24 9.22
CA ALA A 140 7.95 4.13 9.55
C ALA A 140 7.72 3.99 11.06
N SER A 141 8.75 4.16 11.88
CA SER A 141 8.67 4.12 13.34
C SER A 141 7.79 5.22 13.93
N GLU A 142 7.83 6.43 13.34
CA GLU A 142 7.00 7.56 13.74
C GLU A 142 5.53 7.30 13.41
N ARG A 143 5.24 6.76 12.21
CA ARG A 143 3.88 6.37 11.83
C ARG A 143 3.33 5.26 12.70
N ASN A 144 4.16 4.26 13.05
CA ASN A 144 3.76 3.19 13.97
C ASN A 144 3.41 3.73 15.35
N ALA A 145 4.22 4.67 15.85
CA ALA A 145 3.97 5.31 17.14
C ALA A 145 2.65 6.11 17.15
N LEU A 146 2.39 6.89 16.09
CA LEU A 146 1.13 7.63 15.94
C LEU A 146 -0.08 6.71 15.85
N LEU A 147 0.03 5.60 15.11
CA LEU A 147 -1.07 4.66 14.98
C LEU A 147 -1.39 4.00 16.32
N LEU A 148 -0.38 3.59 17.08
CA LEU A 148 -0.56 3.02 18.43
C LEU A 148 -1.19 4.03 19.40
N GLU A 149 -0.78 5.30 19.33
CA GLU A 149 -1.34 6.38 20.15
C GLU A 149 -2.82 6.62 19.80
N GLU A 150 -3.17 6.64 18.51
CA GLU A 150 -4.55 6.84 18.07
C GLU A 150 -5.47 5.69 18.44
N ILE A 151 -5.00 4.44 18.37
CA ILE A 151 -5.75 3.27 18.81
C ILE A 151 -5.95 3.28 20.34
N GLY A 152 -4.96 3.76 21.09
CA GLY A 152 -5.01 3.85 22.56
C GLY A 152 -5.40 2.53 23.21
N ASP A 153 -6.38 2.59 24.13
CA ASP A 153 -6.89 1.44 24.91
C ASP A 153 -8.06 0.71 24.23
N ALA A 154 -8.25 0.87 22.92
CA ALA A 154 -9.30 0.16 22.19
C ALA A 154 -9.18 -1.36 22.40
N LEU A 155 -10.31 -2.01 22.73
CA LEU A 155 -10.38 -3.45 22.95
C LEU A 155 -10.30 -4.25 21.64
N ASP A 156 -10.91 -3.73 20.58
CA ASP A 156 -10.78 -4.30 19.24
C ASP A 156 -9.50 -3.78 18.60
N ARG A 157 -8.55 -4.65 18.40
CA ARG A 157 -7.25 -4.35 17.78
C ARG A 157 -7.08 -5.03 16.43
N LYS A 158 -8.15 -5.61 15.90
CA LYS A 158 -8.11 -6.27 14.60
C LYS A 158 -7.65 -5.30 13.53
N ALA A 159 -6.78 -5.80 12.70
CA ALA A 159 -6.23 -5.05 11.58
C ALA A 159 -5.85 -6.01 10.44
N ARG A 160 -5.75 -5.48 9.25
CA ARG A 160 -5.26 -6.23 8.10
C ARG A 160 -4.41 -5.37 7.20
N PHE A 161 -3.39 -5.98 6.63
CA PHE A 161 -2.81 -5.43 5.42
C PHE A 161 -3.69 -5.79 4.23
N VAL A 162 -3.82 -4.85 3.31
CA VAL A 162 -4.52 -5.02 2.03
C VAL A 162 -3.55 -4.74 0.90
N CYS A 163 -3.59 -5.53 -0.16
CA CYS A 163 -2.88 -5.27 -1.41
C CYS A 163 -3.84 -5.47 -2.59
N ALA A 164 -4.10 -4.41 -3.32
CA ALA A 164 -4.69 -4.49 -4.66
C ALA A 164 -3.55 -4.48 -5.69
N MET A 165 -3.51 -5.48 -6.55
CA MET A 165 -2.49 -5.64 -7.59
C MET A 165 -3.15 -5.74 -8.96
N VAL A 166 -2.70 -4.91 -9.89
CA VAL A 166 -3.15 -4.86 -11.28
C VAL A 166 -2.07 -5.46 -12.18
N LEU A 167 -2.46 -6.33 -13.09
CA LEU A 167 -1.68 -6.77 -14.25
C LEU A 167 -2.34 -6.19 -15.49
N MET A 168 -1.66 -5.32 -16.22
CA MET A 168 -2.18 -4.60 -17.37
C MET A 168 -1.37 -4.91 -18.64
N TYR A 169 -2.03 -5.34 -19.69
CA TYR A 169 -1.47 -5.51 -21.05
C TYR A 169 -1.83 -4.35 -21.97
N SER A 170 -2.97 -3.71 -21.72
CA SER A 170 -3.44 -2.47 -22.36
C SER A 170 -4.46 -1.78 -21.45
N PRO A 171 -4.85 -0.52 -21.69
CA PRO A 171 -5.88 0.18 -20.91
C PRO A 171 -7.20 -0.58 -20.82
N ASP A 172 -7.56 -1.36 -21.85
CA ASP A 172 -8.81 -2.12 -21.95
C ASP A 172 -8.63 -3.62 -21.61
N ARG A 173 -7.38 -4.06 -21.37
CA ARG A 173 -7.05 -5.46 -21.05
C ARG A 173 -6.18 -5.52 -19.81
N PHE A 174 -6.83 -5.64 -18.67
CA PHE A 174 -6.15 -5.78 -17.37
C PHE A 174 -6.87 -6.80 -16.46
N PHE A 175 -6.14 -7.26 -15.48
CA PHE A 175 -6.63 -8.12 -14.41
C PHE A 175 -6.31 -7.48 -13.07
N LEU A 176 -7.19 -7.64 -12.08
CA LEU A 176 -7.01 -7.11 -10.74
C LEU A 176 -7.22 -8.21 -9.72
N ALA A 177 -6.28 -8.33 -8.78
CA ALA A 177 -6.39 -9.18 -7.60
C ALA A 177 -6.29 -8.31 -6.35
N GLN A 178 -7.11 -8.62 -5.33
CA GLN A 178 -6.95 -8.04 -4.00
C GLN A 178 -6.91 -9.14 -2.96
N GLU A 179 -5.94 -9.02 -2.05
CA GLU A 179 -5.74 -9.96 -0.96
C GLU A 179 -5.40 -9.25 0.34
N THR A 180 -5.60 -9.97 1.45
CA THR A 180 -5.36 -9.46 2.80
C THR A 180 -4.43 -10.36 3.60
N MET A 181 -3.79 -9.78 4.59
CA MET A 181 -3.13 -10.50 5.69
C MET A 181 -3.71 -9.99 6.99
N GLU A 182 -4.51 -10.83 7.63
CA GLU A 182 -5.19 -10.52 8.89
C GLU A 182 -4.22 -10.59 10.07
N GLY A 183 -4.52 -9.81 11.12
CA GLY A 183 -3.76 -9.77 12.35
C GLY A 183 -4.37 -8.80 13.35
N GLU A 184 -3.59 -8.47 14.37
CA GLU A 184 -3.96 -7.54 15.42
C GLU A 184 -2.84 -6.52 15.64
N ILE A 185 -3.19 -5.28 15.92
CA ILE A 185 -2.18 -4.29 16.31
C ILE A 185 -1.69 -4.61 17.73
N VAL A 186 -0.39 -4.66 17.91
CA VAL A 186 0.23 -4.85 19.23
C VAL A 186 -0.29 -3.82 20.24
N LYS A 187 -0.30 -4.19 21.52
CA LYS A 187 -0.92 -3.39 22.58
C LYS A 187 -0.31 -1.99 22.68
N ASP A 188 1.02 -1.90 22.67
CA ASP A 188 1.78 -0.69 22.88
C ASP A 188 3.19 -0.81 22.28
N ARG A 189 4.02 0.22 22.50
CA ARG A 189 5.41 0.28 21.98
C ARG A 189 6.33 -0.81 22.54
N GLU A 190 6.06 -1.32 23.74
CA GLU A 190 6.86 -2.37 24.37
C GLU A 190 6.67 -3.73 23.70
N HIS A 191 5.55 -3.88 22.96
CA HIS A 191 5.20 -5.08 22.23
C HIS A 191 5.62 -5.05 20.74
N ILE A 192 6.25 -3.96 20.27
CA ILE A 192 6.86 -3.90 18.93
C ILE A 192 7.98 -4.94 18.85
N ARG A 193 7.94 -5.79 17.83
CA ARG A 193 8.92 -6.88 17.62
C ARG A 193 9.39 -6.93 16.17
N GLY A 194 10.59 -7.51 16.01
CA GLY A 194 11.17 -7.74 14.70
C GLY A 194 11.80 -6.50 14.07
N THR A 195 12.72 -6.75 13.15
CA THR A 195 13.43 -5.71 12.37
C THR A 195 13.30 -5.95 10.88
N GLY A 196 12.62 -7.02 10.47
CA GLY A 196 12.37 -7.37 9.08
C GLY A 196 11.21 -6.57 8.48
N GLY A 197 11.08 -6.69 7.17
CA GLY A 197 9.99 -6.05 6.43
C GLY A 197 10.08 -4.52 6.37
N PHE A 198 8.93 -3.84 6.28
CA PHE A 198 8.84 -2.39 6.21
C PHE A 198 7.45 -1.88 6.69
N GLY A 199 7.35 -0.56 6.88
CA GLY A 199 6.09 0.07 7.22
C GLY A 199 5.54 -0.34 8.59
N TYR A 200 4.39 -0.97 8.62
CA TYR A 200 3.68 -1.36 9.84
C TYR A 200 3.93 -2.82 10.26
N ASP A 201 4.85 -3.53 9.61
CA ASP A 201 5.19 -4.93 9.94
C ASP A 201 5.53 -5.16 11.42
N PRO A 202 6.27 -4.26 12.11
CA PRO A 202 6.64 -4.46 13.51
C PRO A 202 5.46 -4.38 14.51
N ILE A 203 4.32 -3.83 14.08
CA ILE A 203 3.14 -3.64 14.93
C ILE A 203 1.95 -4.51 14.53
N LEU A 204 2.00 -5.23 13.40
CA LEU A 204 0.97 -6.20 13.04
C LEU A 204 1.36 -7.57 13.59
N PHE A 205 0.70 -8.00 14.66
CA PHE A 205 0.83 -9.32 15.27
C PHE A 205 -0.08 -10.33 14.56
N ILE A 206 0.44 -11.51 14.28
CA ILE A 206 -0.27 -12.60 13.62
C ILE A 206 -0.54 -13.68 14.66
N PRO A 207 -1.78 -13.80 15.18
CA PRO A 207 -2.10 -14.66 16.32
C PRO A 207 -1.74 -16.13 16.08
N GLU A 208 -1.97 -16.66 14.88
CA GLU A 208 -1.71 -18.07 14.53
C GLU A 208 -0.22 -18.40 14.60
N LEU A 209 0.65 -17.42 14.36
CA LEU A 209 2.10 -17.59 14.38
C LEU A 209 2.74 -17.09 15.68
N ARG A 210 1.99 -16.36 16.51
CA ARG A 210 2.47 -15.69 17.74
C ARG A 210 3.69 -14.81 17.49
N ARG A 211 3.75 -14.16 16.33
CA ARG A 211 4.83 -13.28 15.88
C ARG A 211 4.24 -12.07 15.18
N THR A 212 4.98 -10.96 15.19
CA THR A 212 4.67 -9.83 14.32
C THR A 212 5.10 -10.14 12.88
N ALA A 213 4.55 -9.41 11.92
CA ALA A 213 4.94 -9.56 10.52
C ALA A 213 6.43 -9.28 10.28
N ALA A 214 7.05 -8.44 11.11
CA ALA A 214 8.49 -8.14 11.05
C ALA A 214 9.41 -9.24 11.61
N GLU A 215 8.87 -10.23 12.31
CA GLU A 215 9.60 -11.39 12.81
C GLU A 215 9.59 -12.58 11.83
N LEU A 216 8.86 -12.47 10.73
CA LEU A 216 8.81 -13.49 9.70
C LEU A 216 10.03 -13.37 8.78
N SER A 217 10.54 -14.50 8.33
CA SER A 217 11.47 -14.52 7.19
C SER A 217 10.77 -14.04 5.92
N GLU A 218 11.53 -13.60 4.94
CA GLU A 218 10.98 -13.17 3.63
C GLU A 218 10.12 -14.27 2.99
N ASP A 219 10.57 -15.53 3.04
CA ASP A 219 9.84 -16.66 2.49
C ASP A 219 8.54 -16.95 3.25
N GLU A 220 8.55 -16.90 4.59
CA GLU A 220 7.34 -17.04 5.40
C GLU A 220 6.35 -15.93 5.07
N LYS A 221 6.83 -14.68 5.03
CA LYS A 221 6.01 -13.52 4.73
C LYS A 221 5.42 -13.60 3.31
N ASN A 222 6.20 -13.95 2.30
CA ASN A 222 5.74 -14.07 0.92
C ASN A 222 4.64 -15.13 0.74
N ARG A 223 4.59 -16.16 1.59
CA ARG A 223 3.53 -17.19 1.52
C ARG A 223 2.19 -16.70 2.06
N ILE A 224 2.17 -15.83 3.08
CA ILE A 224 0.95 -15.47 3.81
C ILE A 224 0.55 -14.01 3.65
N SER A 225 1.46 -13.15 3.20
CA SER A 225 1.19 -11.71 3.12
C SER A 225 0.16 -11.38 2.03
N HIS A 226 -0.48 -10.24 2.21
CA HIS A 226 -1.38 -9.63 1.24
C HIS A 226 -0.75 -9.52 -0.17
N ARG A 227 0.52 -9.04 -0.25
CA ARG A 227 1.25 -8.94 -1.52
C ARG A 227 1.64 -10.32 -2.06
N GLY A 228 2.05 -11.24 -1.19
CA GLY A 228 2.38 -12.60 -1.59
C GLY A 228 1.21 -13.33 -2.22
N LYS A 229 0.03 -13.24 -1.60
CA LYS A 229 -1.21 -13.84 -2.10
C LYS A 229 -1.67 -13.19 -3.41
N ALA A 230 -1.71 -11.85 -3.48
CA ALA A 230 -2.08 -11.13 -4.69
C ALA A 230 -1.10 -11.41 -5.84
N GLY A 231 0.20 -11.41 -5.55
CA GLY A 231 1.25 -11.72 -6.52
C GLY A 231 1.21 -13.17 -7.03
N LYS A 232 0.83 -14.13 -6.18
CA LYS A 232 0.57 -15.52 -6.61
C LYS A 232 -0.53 -15.58 -7.66
N ILE A 233 -1.67 -14.92 -7.40
CA ILE A 233 -2.81 -14.89 -8.34
C ILE A 233 -2.39 -14.25 -9.67
N VAL A 234 -1.64 -13.14 -9.61
CA VAL A 234 -1.10 -12.47 -10.80
C VAL A 234 -0.12 -13.38 -11.56
N ALA A 235 0.77 -14.09 -10.85
CA ALA A 235 1.70 -15.03 -11.48
C ALA A 235 0.97 -16.19 -12.18
N GLU A 236 -0.07 -16.74 -11.57
CA GLU A 236 -0.94 -17.76 -12.19
C GLU A 236 -1.62 -17.23 -13.45
N ARG A 237 -2.07 -15.98 -13.42
CA ARG A 237 -2.68 -15.32 -14.58
C ARG A 237 -1.68 -15.16 -15.73
N ILE A 238 -0.45 -14.72 -15.46
CA ILE A 238 0.61 -14.58 -16.47
C ILE A 238 0.88 -15.92 -17.15
N ARG A 239 1.08 -16.99 -16.39
CA ARG A 239 1.37 -18.33 -16.94
C ARG A 239 0.24 -18.91 -17.80
N ASN A 240 -1.00 -18.54 -17.53
CA ASN A 240 -2.15 -19.00 -18.31
C ASN A 240 -2.34 -18.22 -19.62
N GLU A 241 -1.59 -17.16 -19.84
CA GLU A 241 -1.62 -16.36 -21.07
C GLU A 241 -0.42 -16.66 -22.01
N GLU A 242 0.60 -17.39 -21.52
CA GLU A 242 1.69 -17.95 -22.31
C GLU A 242 1.24 -19.25 -23.01
#